data_9b521eb5cb00210c66dcbbf88de2692e
#
_entry.id   9b521eb5cb00210c66dcbbf88de2692e
#
_cell.length_a   1.000
_cell.length_b   1.000
_cell.length_c   1.000
_cell.angle_alpha   90.00
_cell.angle_beta   90.00
_cell.angle_gamma   90.00
#
_symmetry.space_group_name_H-M   'P 1'
#
loop_
_entity.id
_entity.type
_entity.pdbx_description
1 polymer ?
#
loop_
_entity_poly.entity_id
_entity_poly.type
_entity_poly.pdbx_seq_one_letter_code
_entity_poly.pdbx_strand_id
1 'polypeptide(L)'
;MKRLLLIAPVFFGYYKDMILEAEELGYHVDYLCDAPSNSNISKALGRINKKLISGSAKRYYKEKALPLVEKEQYDKVLLVAGMTCAFTADMFCEMRRLQKQAEFILYQWDSEVNLPYCKSIHPYFDRIYTFEKADSEQNKIYRFMPTFYTRIYEKIGKKERP
;
A
#
# COMPACT_ATOMS: atom_id res chain seq x y z
N MET A 1 -12.30 9.58 16.73
CA MET A 1 -12.45 9.20 15.29
C MET A 1 -11.24 8.36 14.94
N LYS A 2 -11.44 7.20 14.32
CA LYS A 2 -10.30 6.33 13.91
C LYS A 2 -9.55 6.96 12.75
N ARG A 3 -8.23 6.75 12.70
CA ARG A 3 -7.38 7.28 11.62
C ARG A 3 -6.68 6.17 10.87
N LEU A 4 -6.66 6.28 9.55
CA LEU A 4 -6.00 5.37 8.64
C LEU A 4 -4.97 6.13 7.80
N LEU A 5 -3.72 5.68 7.79
CA LEU A 5 -2.76 6.06 6.77
C LEU A 5 -2.82 5.04 5.64
N LEU A 6 -3.30 5.46 4.48
CA LEU A 6 -3.34 4.64 3.26
C LEU A 6 -2.15 4.96 2.37
N ILE A 7 -1.30 3.97 2.11
CA ILE A 7 -0.21 4.06 1.13
C ILE A 7 -0.56 3.15 -0.04
N ALA A 8 -0.86 3.71 -1.21
CA ALA A 8 -1.35 2.93 -2.34
C ALA A 8 -0.96 3.55 -3.69
N PRO A 9 -0.85 2.76 -4.77
CA PRO A 9 -0.58 3.26 -6.11
C PRO A 9 -1.77 4.04 -6.68
N VAL A 10 -1.49 5.00 -7.55
CA VAL A 10 -2.52 5.79 -8.29
C VAL A 10 -3.13 4.97 -9.44
N PHE A 11 -3.11 3.66 -9.36
CA PHE A 11 -3.53 2.76 -10.42
C PHE A 11 -5.05 2.79 -10.61
N PHE A 12 -5.52 3.16 -11.80
CA PHE A 12 -6.95 3.29 -12.17
C PHE A 12 -7.84 4.05 -11.18
N GLY A 13 -7.26 4.80 -10.24
CA GLY A 13 -8.02 5.54 -9.24
C GLY A 13 -8.57 4.70 -8.09
N TYR A 14 -8.23 3.43 -7.98
CA TYR A 14 -8.71 2.52 -6.93
C TYR A 14 -8.46 3.02 -5.50
N TYR A 15 -7.37 3.79 -5.30
CA TYR A 15 -7.13 4.42 -4.00
C TYR A 15 -8.27 5.34 -3.55
N LYS A 16 -9.00 5.98 -4.49
CA LYS A 16 -10.14 6.84 -4.16
C LYS A 16 -11.31 6.03 -3.62
N ASP A 17 -11.59 4.87 -4.23
CA ASP A 17 -12.63 3.97 -3.74
C ASP A 17 -12.26 3.39 -2.37
N MET A 18 -10.97 3.06 -2.14
CA MET A 18 -10.49 2.65 -0.83
C MET A 18 -10.66 3.73 0.24
N ILE A 19 -10.39 5.00 -0.10
CA ILE A 19 -10.63 6.14 0.80
C ILE A 19 -12.10 6.22 1.15
N LEU A 20 -12.99 6.24 0.16
CA LEU A 20 -14.43 6.34 0.37
C LEU A 20 -14.96 5.20 1.26
N GLU A 21 -14.56 3.97 0.99
CA GLU A 21 -14.95 2.81 1.81
C GLU A 21 -14.45 2.92 3.26
N ALA A 22 -13.20 3.38 3.45
CA ALA A 22 -12.65 3.56 4.78
C ALA A 22 -13.35 4.69 5.55
N GLU A 23 -13.70 5.79 4.87
CA GLU A 23 -14.46 6.90 5.45
C GLU A 23 -15.87 6.46 5.87
N GLU A 24 -16.55 5.64 5.07
CA GLU A 24 -17.84 5.04 5.43
C GLU A 24 -17.74 4.09 6.64
N LEU A 25 -16.59 3.45 6.84
CA LEU A 25 -16.27 2.66 8.02
C LEU A 25 -15.88 3.51 9.25
N GLY A 26 -15.93 4.84 9.13
CA GLY A 26 -15.68 5.79 10.21
C GLY A 26 -14.20 6.15 10.41
N TYR A 27 -13.34 5.90 9.43
CA TYR A 27 -11.96 6.35 9.46
C TYR A 27 -11.82 7.76 8.87
N HIS A 28 -10.95 8.57 9.45
CA HIS A 28 -10.32 9.68 8.75
C HIS A 28 -9.09 9.15 8.01
N VAL A 29 -9.00 9.41 6.71
CA VAL A 29 -7.97 8.82 5.86
C VAL A 29 -6.96 9.86 5.40
N ASP A 30 -5.70 9.67 5.76
CA ASP A 30 -4.58 10.35 5.11
C ASP A 30 -4.01 9.43 4.03
N TYR A 31 -3.80 9.97 2.83
CA TYR A 31 -3.33 9.22 1.67
C TYR A 31 -1.92 9.61 1.25
N LEU A 32 -1.10 8.61 1.00
CA LEU A 32 0.21 8.73 0.36
C LEU A 32 0.27 7.85 -0.89
N CYS A 33 0.78 8.42 -1.97
CA CYS A 33 1.13 7.59 -3.13
C CYS A 33 2.30 6.66 -2.77
N ASP A 34 2.28 5.44 -3.26
CA ASP A 34 3.36 4.45 -3.07
C ASP A 34 4.68 4.82 -3.76
N ALA A 35 4.67 5.86 -4.61
CA ALA A 35 5.82 6.33 -5.37
C ALA A 35 5.88 7.86 -5.44
N PRO A 36 7.09 8.45 -5.47
CA PRO A 36 7.30 9.90 -5.46
C PRO A 36 6.83 10.61 -6.75
N SER A 37 6.62 9.86 -7.83
CA SER A 37 6.22 10.41 -9.12
C SER A 37 5.37 9.42 -9.90
N ASN A 38 4.32 9.94 -10.53
CA ASN A 38 3.46 9.19 -11.44
C ASN A 38 3.97 9.16 -12.89
N SER A 39 5.17 9.71 -13.17
CA SER A 39 5.72 9.70 -14.53
C SER A 39 6.03 8.27 -14.97
N ASN A 40 5.71 7.96 -16.22
CA ASN A 40 5.98 6.63 -16.80
C ASN A 40 7.48 6.30 -16.79
N ILE A 41 8.34 7.31 -16.92
CA ILE A 41 9.79 7.17 -16.90
C ILE A 41 10.26 6.75 -15.49
N SER A 42 9.80 7.41 -14.43
CA SER A 42 10.15 7.06 -13.05
C SER A 42 9.67 5.66 -12.68
N LYS A 43 8.48 5.27 -13.14
CA LYS A 43 7.94 3.92 -12.95
C LYS A 43 8.78 2.86 -13.67
N ALA A 44 9.18 3.12 -14.93
CA ALA A 44 10.04 2.22 -15.69
C ALA A 44 11.41 2.06 -15.05
N LEU A 45 12.05 3.16 -14.64
CA LEU A 45 13.35 3.13 -13.97
C LEU A 45 13.29 2.37 -12.63
N GLY A 46 12.24 2.59 -11.84
CA GLY A 46 12.04 1.90 -10.56
C GLY A 46 11.82 0.39 -10.72
N ARG A 47 11.23 -0.05 -11.82
CA ARG A 47 11.07 -1.50 -12.14
C ARG A 47 12.40 -2.15 -12.49
N ILE A 48 13.28 -1.43 -13.20
CA ILE A 48 14.60 -1.94 -13.62
C ILE A 48 15.55 -1.97 -12.42
N ASN A 49 15.65 -0.87 -11.67
CA ASN A 49 16.51 -0.78 -10.49
C ASN A 49 16.03 0.28 -9.50
N LYS A 50 15.57 -0.18 -8.32
CA LYS A 50 15.09 0.70 -7.24
C LYS A 50 16.14 1.69 -6.74
N LYS A 51 17.44 1.40 -6.90
CA LYS A 51 18.51 2.35 -6.54
C LYS A 51 18.45 3.64 -7.36
N LEU A 52 17.97 3.59 -8.60
CA LEU A 52 17.87 4.77 -9.48
C LEU A 52 16.85 5.81 -8.97
N ILE A 53 15.88 5.40 -8.20
CA ILE A 53 14.85 6.28 -7.62
C ILE A 53 15.03 6.53 -6.11
N SER A 54 16.11 5.98 -5.51
CA SER A 54 16.29 6.02 -4.06
C SER A 54 16.37 7.45 -3.50
N GLY A 55 17.02 8.37 -4.21
CA GLY A 55 17.10 9.79 -3.83
C GLY A 55 15.75 10.48 -3.81
N SER A 56 14.95 10.29 -4.85
CA SER A 56 13.59 10.84 -4.95
C SER A 56 12.64 10.19 -3.94
N ALA A 57 12.77 8.89 -3.71
CA ALA A 57 12.01 8.17 -2.70
C ALA A 57 12.31 8.67 -1.28
N LYS A 58 13.60 8.86 -0.94
CA LYS A 58 14.02 9.43 0.36
C LYS A 58 13.50 10.85 0.54
N ARG A 59 13.57 11.69 -0.50
CA ARG A 59 13.01 13.05 -0.45
C ARG A 59 11.52 13.02 -0.21
N TYR A 60 10.79 12.22 -1.00
CA TYR A 60 9.34 12.08 -0.87
C TYR A 60 8.95 11.61 0.54
N TYR A 61 9.64 10.60 1.08
CA TYR A 61 9.41 10.14 2.44
C TYR A 61 9.58 11.28 3.46
N LYS A 62 10.70 12.01 3.40
CA LYS A 62 11.00 13.10 4.33
C LYS A 62 10.03 14.28 4.21
N GLU A 63 9.58 14.61 3.00
CA GLU A 63 8.74 15.78 2.76
C GLU A 63 7.24 15.48 2.93
N LYS A 64 6.80 14.24 2.73
CA LYS A 64 5.37 13.88 2.71
C LYS A 64 4.99 12.86 3.78
N ALA A 65 5.71 11.77 3.91
CA ALA A 65 5.33 10.70 4.83
C ALA A 65 5.72 10.99 6.27
N LEU A 66 6.97 11.37 6.50
CA LEU A 66 7.51 11.61 7.84
C LEU A 66 6.73 12.68 8.61
N PRO A 67 6.41 13.87 8.05
CA PRO A 67 5.62 14.86 8.75
C PRO A 67 4.23 14.39 9.17
N LEU A 68 3.58 13.53 8.35
CA LEU A 68 2.29 12.96 8.72
C LEU A 68 2.41 12.04 9.93
N VAL A 69 3.36 11.10 9.91
CA VAL A 69 3.52 10.12 11.00
C VAL A 69 4.17 10.72 12.26
N GLU A 70 4.77 11.90 12.19
CA GLU A 70 5.23 12.65 13.36
C GLU A 70 4.11 13.45 14.02
N LYS A 71 3.22 14.02 13.21
CA LYS A 71 2.15 14.89 13.67
C LYS A 71 0.91 14.12 14.13
N GLU A 72 0.52 13.08 13.40
CA GLU A 72 -0.73 12.37 13.60
C GLU A 72 -0.48 10.96 14.19
N GLN A 73 -1.44 10.46 14.97
CA GLN A 73 -1.44 9.08 15.45
C GLN A 73 -2.50 8.28 14.68
N TYR A 74 -2.10 7.14 14.14
CA TYR A 74 -2.96 6.28 13.34
C TYR A 74 -3.36 5.03 14.12
N ASP A 75 -4.60 4.58 13.90
CA ASP A 75 -5.04 3.26 14.35
C ASP A 75 -4.53 2.17 13.39
N LYS A 76 -4.45 2.52 12.10
CA LYS A 76 -3.98 1.62 11.06
C LYS A 76 -3.08 2.31 10.04
N VAL A 77 -2.08 1.56 9.58
CA VAL A 77 -1.28 1.90 8.39
C VAL A 77 -1.47 0.77 7.38
N LEU A 78 -2.10 1.07 6.25
CA LEU A 78 -2.35 0.12 5.17
C LEU A 78 -1.44 0.43 3.98
N LEU A 79 -0.55 -0.49 3.66
CA LEU A 79 0.20 -0.49 2.41
C LEU A 79 -0.47 -1.42 1.40
N VAL A 80 -0.90 -0.88 0.29
CA VAL A 80 -1.25 -1.65 -0.91
C VAL A 80 -0.03 -1.67 -1.81
N ALA A 81 0.71 -2.76 -1.79
CA ALA A 81 2.01 -2.86 -2.45
C ALA A 81 1.88 -3.33 -3.90
N GLY A 82 2.35 -2.49 -4.81
CA GLY A 82 2.53 -2.82 -6.22
C GLY A 82 3.99 -2.68 -6.66
N MET A 83 4.25 -2.90 -7.94
CA MET A 83 5.62 -2.84 -8.50
C MET A 83 6.29 -1.47 -8.37
N THR A 84 5.51 -0.42 -8.13
CA THR A 84 5.99 0.96 -8.05
C THR A 84 6.37 1.41 -6.64
N CYS A 85 6.09 0.62 -5.62
CA CYS A 85 6.35 1.01 -4.24
C CYS A 85 7.81 1.38 -4.00
N ALA A 86 8.02 2.63 -3.58
CA ALA A 86 9.33 3.20 -3.32
C ALA A 86 9.70 3.23 -1.82
N PHE A 87 8.79 2.85 -0.94
CA PHE A 87 9.05 2.78 0.50
C PHE A 87 9.98 1.60 0.82
N THR A 88 11.01 1.88 1.60
CA THR A 88 12.04 0.90 1.98
C THR A 88 11.79 0.34 3.38
N ALA A 89 12.52 -0.74 3.72
CA ALA A 89 12.50 -1.34 5.06
C ALA A 89 12.84 -0.31 6.16
N ASP A 90 13.86 0.54 5.94
CA ASP A 90 14.26 1.57 6.91
C ASP A 90 13.14 2.58 7.16
N MET A 91 12.40 2.98 6.12
CA MET A 91 11.28 3.89 6.24
C MET A 91 10.15 3.27 7.06
N PHE A 92 9.81 2.00 6.83
CA PHE A 92 8.81 1.30 7.64
C PHE A 92 9.28 1.06 9.07
N CYS A 93 10.57 0.79 9.29
CA CYS A 93 11.15 0.72 10.63
C CYS A 93 10.94 2.03 11.40
N GLU A 94 11.23 3.16 10.77
CA GLU A 94 11.02 4.48 11.37
C GLU A 94 9.54 4.77 11.62
N MET A 95 8.66 4.48 10.65
CA MET A 95 7.21 4.63 10.82
C MET A 95 6.68 3.79 11.99
N ARG A 96 7.12 2.53 12.12
CA ARG A 96 6.74 1.66 13.27
C ARG A 96 7.17 2.25 14.60
N ARG A 97 8.37 2.82 14.66
CA ARG A 97 8.88 3.45 15.89
C ARG A 97 8.04 4.67 16.32
N LEU A 98 7.55 5.44 15.34
CA LEU A 98 6.71 6.62 15.58
C LEU A 98 5.23 6.25 15.84
N GLN A 99 4.74 5.19 15.23
CA GLN A 99 3.35 4.75 15.25
C GLN A 99 3.19 3.43 16.04
N LYS A 100 3.60 3.43 17.31
CA LYS A 100 3.69 2.20 18.15
C LYS A 100 2.34 1.51 18.38
N GLN A 101 1.24 2.25 18.35
CA GLN A 101 -0.11 1.73 18.60
C GLN A 101 -0.84 1.34 17.31
N ALA A 102 -0.32 1.75 16.15
CA ALA A 102 -0.97 1.46 14.88
C ALA A 102 -0.80 -0.02 14.48
N GLU A 103 -1.86 -0.61 13.96
CA GLU A 103 -1.79 -1.90 13.27
C GLU A 103 -1.29 -1.67 11.84
N PHE A 104 -0.17 -2.30 11.47
CA PHE A 104 0.38 -2.23 10.12
C PHE A 104 -0.09 -3.40 9.29
N ILE A 105 -0.72 -3.10 8.16
CA ILE A 105 -1.32 -4.09 7.25
C ILE A 105 -0.67 -3.94 5.87
N LEU A 106 -0.16 -5.03 5.34
CA LEU A 106 0.33 -5.12 3.96
C LEU A 106 -0.66 -5.91 3.12
N TYR A 107 -1.07 -5.35 1.99
CA TYR A 107 -1.78 -6.07 0.95
C TYR A 107 -0.96 -6.08 -0.33
N GLN A 108 -0.42 -7.24 -0.69
CA GLN A 108 0.35 -7.43 -1.90
C GLN A 108 -0.58 -7.60 -3.11
N TRP A 109 -0.43 -6.70 -4.07
CA TRP A 109 -1.18 -6.68 -5.33
C TRP A 109 -0.47 -7.41 -6.46
N ASP A 110 0.52 -8.22 -6.15
CA ASP A 110 1.21 -9.08 -7.09
C ASP A 110 1.88 -10.23 -6.31
N SER A 111 2.30 -11.27 -7.04
CA SER A 111 2.95 -12.43 -6.43
C SER A 111 4.28 -12.08 -5.77
N GLU A 112 4.72 -12.92 -4.84
CA GLU A 112 6.03 -12.79 -4.20
C GLU A 112 7.17 -12.82 -5.23
N VAL A 113 6.99 -13.54 -6.33
CA VAL A 113 7.96 -13.61 -7.43
C VAL A 113 8.12 -12.25 -8.12
N ASN A 114 7.01 -11.55 -8.34
CA ASN A 114 7.02 -10.24 -8.99
C ASN A 114 7.37 -9.09 -8.02
N LEU A 115 7.13 -9.28 -6.70
CA LEU A 115 7.42 -8.30 -5.67
C LEU A 115 8.45 -8.78 -4.64
N PRO A 116 9.65 -9.22 -5.07
CA PRO A 116 10.63 -9.81 -4.14
C PRO A 116 11.10 -8.83 -3.05
N TYR A 117 10.97 -7.51 -3.27
CA TYR A 117 11.31 -6.49 -2.29
C TYR A 117 10.40 -6.52 -1.06
N CYS A 118 9.16 -7.02 -1.19
CA CYS A 118 8.21 -7.09 -0.09
C CYS A 118 8.74 -7.93 1.08
N LYS A 119 9.56 -8.95 0.80
CA LYS A 119 10.22 -9.76 1.85
C LYS A 119 10.99 -8.90 2.85
N SER A 120 11.64 -7.84 2.39
CA SER A 120 12.43 -6.96 3.25
C SER A 120 11.57 -6.10 4.18
N ILE A 121 10.31 -5.86 3.83
CA ILE A 121 9.39 -5.05 4.62
C ILE A 121 8.43 -5.87 5.49
N HIS A 122 8.26 -7.17 5.23
CA HIS A 122 7.36 -8.05 6.01
C HIS A 122 7.51 -7.92 7.52
N PRO A 123 8.74 -7.83 8.10
CA PRO A 123 8.91 -7.75 9.54
C PRO A 123 8.25 -6.52 10.21
N TYR A 124 7.85 -5.53 9.42
CA TYR A 124 7.24 -4.30 9.92
C TYR A 124 5.71 -4.32 9.88
N PHE A 125 5.10 -5.42 9.42
CA PHE A 125 3.64 -5.55 9.29
C PHE A 125 3.10 -6.62 10.23
N ASP A 126 1.98 -6.30 10.88
CA ASP A 126 1.28 -7.21 11.80
C ASP A 126 0.42 -8.23 11.04
N ARG A 127 -0.08 -7.82 9.86
CA ARG A 127 -0.84 -8.70 8.95
C ARG A 127 -0.40 -8.48 7.52
N ILE A 128 -0.25 -9.60 6.81
CA ILE A 128 0.15 -9.60 5.40
C ILE A 128 -0.88 -10.39 4.61
N TYR A 129 -1.47 -9.71 3.64
CA TYR A 129 -2.42 -10.30 2.70
C TYR A 129 -1.80 -10.38 1.31
N THR A 130 -2.18 -11.41 0.56
CA THR A 130 -1.86 -11.56 -0.86
C THR A 130 -3.11 -11.96 -1.63
N PHE A 131 -3.26 -11.47 -2.87
CA PHE A 131 -4.29 -11.99 -3.76
C PHE A 131 -3.86 -13.29 -4.45
N GLU A 132 -2.56 -13.61 -4.41
CA GLU A 132 -2.03 -14.81 -5.04
C GLU A 132 -2.21 -16.02 -4.12
N LYS A 133 -3.08 -16.93 -4.56
CA LYS A 133 -3.43 -18.11 -3.78
C LYS A 133 -2.21 -19.01 -3.54
N ALA A 134 -1.38 -19.18 -4.56
CA ALA A 134 -0.16 -19.99 -4.47
C ALA A 134 0.81 -19.49 -3.40
N ASP A 135 1.00 -18.16 -3.29
CA ASP A 135 1.85 -17.58 -2.25
C ASP A 135 1.32 -17.90 -0.84
N SER A 136 0.00 -17.79 -0.65
CA SER A 136 -0.63 -18.06 0.65
C SER A 136 -0.63 -19.55 1.03
N GLU A 137 -0.63 -20.45 0.08
CA GLU A 137 -0.51 -21.90 0.29
C GLU A 137 0.93 -22.32 0.63
N GLN A 138 1.92 -21.67 0.00
CA GLN A 138 3.34 -21.97 0.18
C GLN A 138 3.95 -21.34 1.42
N ASN A 139 3.45 -20.17 1.84
CA ASN A 139 4.02 -19.43 2.95
C ASN A 139 2.94 -18.90 3.90
N LYS A 140 2.91 -19.44 5.12
CA LYS A 140 1.90 -19.13 6.15
C LYS A 140 1.93 -17.69 6.69
N ILE A 141 2.93 -16.90 6.32
CA ILE A 141 2.95 -15.46 6.67
C ILE A 141 1.81 -14.71 5.95
N TYR A 142 1.39 -15.21 4.79
CA TYR A 142 0.34 -14.62 4.00
C TYR A 142 -1.05 -15.14 4.38
N ARG A 143 -2.01 -14.22 4.36
CA ARG A 143 -3.44 -14.55 4.37
C ARG A 143 -3.98 -14.29 2.97
N PHE A 144 -4.66 -15.27 2.41
CA PHE A 144 -5.31 -15.08 1.11
C PHE A 144 -6.44 -14.05 1.21
N MET A 145 -6.42 -13.06 0.35
CA MET A 145 -7.49 -12.10 0.16
C MET A 145 -7.60 -11.81 -1.34
N PRO A 146 -8.70 -12.21 -2.00
CA PRO A 146 -8.88 -11.97 -3.43
C PRO A 146 -8.90 -10.47 -3.71
N THR A 147 -8.60 -10.11 -4.96
CA THR A 147 -8.72 -8.73 -5.41
C THR A 147 -10.15 -8.23 -5.24
N PHE A 148 -10.28 -7.00 -4.76
CA PHE A 148 -11.56 -6.34 -4.65
C PHE A 148 -12.01 -5.78 -6.00
N TYR A 149 -13.28 -5.49 -6.10
CA TYR A 149 -13.86 -4.70 -7.19
C TYR A 149 -14.46 -3.41 -6.62
N THR A 150 -14.51 -2.37 -7.43
CA THR A 150 -15.08 -1.09 -7.01
C THR A 150 -16.59 -1.08 -7.23
N ARG A 151 -17.30 -0.18 -6.55
CA ARG A 151 -18.76 -0.02 -6.66
C ARG A 151 -19.25 0.21 -8.10
N ILE A 152 -18.41 0.80 -8.96
CA ILE A 152 -18.75 0.97 -10.39
C ILE A 152 -18.96 -0.40 -11.04
N TYR A 153 -18.07 -1.37 -10.79
CA TYR A 153 -18.19 -2.71 -11.34
C TYR A 153 -19.35 -3.50 -10.74
N GLU A 154 -19.69 -3.27 -9.46
CA GLU A 154 -20.87 -3.85 -8.85
C GLU A 154 -22.15 -3.41 -9.58
N LYS A 155 -22.25 -2.10 -9.90
CA LYS A 155 -23.40 -1.56 -10.66
C LYS A 155 -23.49 -2.12 -12.08
N ILE A 156 -22.34 -2.34 -12.75
CA ILE A 156 -22.28 -2.92 -14.08
C ILE A 156 -22.70 -4.40 -14.04
N GLY A 157 -22.22 -5.15 -13.04
CA GLY A 157 -22.53 -6.58 -12.88
C GLY A 157 -23.99 -6.87 -12.57
N LYS A 158 -24.74 -5.89 -12.03
CA LYS A 158 -26.19 -6.00 -11.75
C LYS A 158 -27.08 -5.67 -12.96
N LYS A 159 -26.52 -5.18 -14.07
CA LYS A 159 -27.29 -4.99 -15.30
C LYS A 159 -27.55 -6.35 -15.93
N GLU A 160 -28.82 -6.65 -16.21
CA GLU A 160 -29.18 -7.81 -17.00
C GLU A 160 -28.43 -7.77 -18.33
N ARG A 161 -27.78 -8.87 -18.68
CA ARG A 161 -27.16 -9.01 -19.99
C ARG A 161 -28.29 -9.15 -21.01
N PRO A 162 -28.26 -8.41 -22.13
CA PRO A 162 -29.24 -8.55 -23.19
C PRO A 162 -29.22 -9.95 -23.80
#